data_ff9f95396b5f085ec7b6de67250dd6c5
#
_entry.id   ff9f95396b5f085ec7b6de67250dd6c5
#
_cell.length_a   1.000
_cell.length_b   1.000
_cell.length_c   1.000
_cell.angle_alpha   90.00
_cell.angle_beta   90.00
_cell.angle_gamma   90.00
#
_symmetry.space_group_name_H-M   'P 1'
#
loop_
_entity.id
_entity.type
_entity.pdbx_description
1 polymer ?
#
loop_
_entity_poly.entity_id
_entity_poly.type
_entity_poly.pdbx_seq_one_letter_code
_entity_poly.pdbx_strand_id
1 'polypeptide(L)'
;LEKRELRLKQIELLKNFANTKQKAQEDQILLNKLLKLPELLNSQKIGITWSLPIEVSTQGIIEKLWSMGKSVYLPTANSDKTMCFKRYTPDAQLKISKFGVAEVADLSASIENQLDLIIAPGLAFSANGDRLGFGGGYYDRFLEKLPTSTVALANSIMFYPQTQWPVVATDIKIDRIIDPY
;
A
#
# COMPACT_ATOMS: atom_id res chain seq x y z
N LEU A 1 4.28 20.63 -13.36
CA LEU A 1 5.15 19.45 -13.44
C LEU A 1 4.34 18.22 -13.82
N GLU A 2 4.86 17.40 -14.70
CA GLU A 2 4.24 16.13 -15.06
C GLU A 2 4.34 15.12 -13.91
N LYS A 3 3.39 14.19 -13.84
CA LYS A 3 3.40 13.12 -12.80
C LYS A 3 4.73 12.39 -12.72
N ARG A 4 5.40 12.15 -13.86
CA ARG A 4 6.70 11.48 -13.91
C ARG A 4 7.78 12.23 -13.14
N GLU A 5 7.87 13.53 -13.35
CA GLU A 5 8.86 14.37 -12.64
C GLU A 5 8.58 14.42 -11.14
N LEU A 6 7.30 14.54 -10.78
CA LEU A 6 6.88 14.54 -9.39
C LEU A 6 7.20 13.21 -8.69
N ARG A 7 7.02 12.08 -9.40
CA ARG A 7 7.43 10.77 -8.88
C ARG A 7 8.93 10.71 -8.60
N LEU A 8 9.76 11.17 -9.53
CA LEU A 8 11.22 11.15 -9.36
C LEU A 8 11.64 12.00 -8.16
N LYS A 9 11.08 13.19 -8.01
CA LYS A 9 11.34 14.06 -6.86
C LYS A 9 10.91 13.40 -5.55
N GLN A 10 9.72 12.83 -5.53
CA GLN A 10 9.18 12.17 -4.34
C GLN A 10 10.01 10.95 -3.95
N ILE A 11 10.44 10.13 -4.91
CA ILE A 11 11.30 8.98 -4.66
C ILE A 11 12.62 9.43 -4.01
N GLU A 12 13.21 10.52 -4.49
CA GLU A 12 14.45 11.04 -3.90
C GLU A 12 14.25 11.51 -2.45
N LEU A 13 13.16 12.21 -2.19
CA LEU A 13 12.80 12.59 -0.81
C LEU A 13 12.62 11.35 0.09
N LEU A 14 11.92 10.34 -0.41
CA LEU A 14 11.69 9.09 0.32
C LEU A 14 12.99 8.32 0.58
N LYS A 15 13.92 8.28 -0.39
CA LYS A 15 15.24 7.66 -0.20
C LYS A 15 16.02 8.35 0.92
N ASN A 16 16.00 9.67 0.95
CA ASN A 16 16.69 10.43 1.99
C ASN A 16 16.04 10.25 3.38
N PHE A 17 14.76 10.01 3.40
CA PHE A 17 13.99 9.80 4.64
C PHE A 17 14.08 8.35 5.17
N ALA A 18 14.33 7.37 4.30
CA ALA A 18 14.19 5.94 4.58
C ALA A 18 15.00 5.44 5.80
N ASN A 19 16.20 5.98 6.01
CA ASN A 19 17.09 5.54 7.08
C ASN A 19 17.11 6.49 8.29
N THR A 20 16.13 7.37 8.41
CA THR A 20 16.07 8.32 9.51
C THR A 20 15.38 7.71 10.73
N LYS A 21 15.75 8.20 11.91
CA LYS A 21 15.07 7.86 13.16
C LYS A 21 13.60 8.32 13.13
N GLN A 22 13.34 9.47 12.50
CA GLN A 22 11.99 9.99 12.34
C GLN A 22 11.09 9.02 11.59
N LYS A 23 11.59 8.43 10.48
CA LYS A 23 10.81 7.42 9.73
C LYS A 23 10.42 6.24 10.61
N ALA A 24 11.35 5.69 11.37
CA ALA A 24 11.06 4.57 12.27
C ALA A 24 10.00 4.93 13.31
N GLN A 25 10.05 6.13 13.87
CA GLN A 25 9.06 6.62 14.82
C GLN A 25 7.69 6.80 14.16
N GLU A 26 7.64 7.41 12.98
CA GLU A 26 6.40 7.60 12.24
C GLU A 26 5.77 6.28 11.82
N ASP A 27 6.56 5.31 11.34
CA ASP A 27 6.07 3.97 10.99
C ASP A 27 5.39 3.31 12.20
N GLN A 28 5.95 3.45 13.39
CA GLN A 28 5.34 2.92 14.61
C GLN A 28 4.03 3.63 14.97
N ILE A 29 3.97 4.94 14.81
CA ILE A 29 2.75 5.73 15.02
C ILE A 29 1.65 5.28 14.05
N LEU A 30 2.01 5.12 12.78
CA LEU A 30 1.08 4.70 11.73
C LEU A 30 0.56 3.28 11.97
N LEU A 31 1.43 2.36 12.37
CA LEU A 31 1.03 1.01 12.79
C LEU A 31 0.00 1.07 13.91
N ASN A 32 0.29 1.82 14.97
CA ASN A 32 -0.59 1.92 16.14
C ASN A 32 -1.96 2.55 15.77
N LYS A 33 -1.97 3.56 14.92
CA LYS A 33 -3.20 4.17 14.41
C LYS A 33 -4.02 3.19 13.57
N LEU A 34 -3.35 2.47 12.66
CA LEU A 34 -4.00 1.48 11.80
C LEU A 34 -4.70 0.39 12.59
N LEU A 35 -4.06 -0.15 13.62
CA LEU A 35 -4.60 -1.24 14.44
C LEU A 35 -5.85 -0.84 15.24
N LYS A 36 -6.14 0.45 15.36
CA LYS A 36 -7.31 0.98 16.06
C LYS A 36 -8.45 1.36 15.12
N LEU A 37 -8.23 1.31 13.81
CA LEU A 37 -9.25 1.71 12.84
C LEU A 37 -10.43 0.73 12.83
N PRO A 38 -11.67 1.23 12.91
CA PRO A 38 -12.85 0.38 12.74
C PRO A 38 -12.84 -0.39 11.43
N GLU A 39 -12.41 0.24 10.33
CA GLU A 39 -12.31 -0.40 9.02
C GLU A 39 -11.42 -1.64 9.06
N LEU A 40 -10.28 -1.59 9.77
CA LEU A 40 -9.41 -2.73 9.95
C LEU A 40 -10.01 -3.77 10.89
N LEU A 41 -10.52 -3.34 12.03
CA LEU A 41 -11.06 -4.24 13.06
C LEU A 41 -12.24 -5.07 12.53
N ASN A 42 -13.05 -4.48 11.66
CA ASN A 42 -14.21 -5.12 11.04
C ASN A 42 -13.87 -5.93 9.78
N SER A 43 -12.62 -5.93 9.35
CA SER A 43 -12.16 -6.65 8.16
C SER A 43 -11.52 -7.97 8.53
N GLN A 44 -11.75 -9.01 7.73
CA GLN A 44 -11.11 -10.33 7.88
C GLN A 44 -10.06 -10.56 6.80
N LYS A 45 -10.36 -10.22 5.55
CA LYS A 45 -9.48 -10.40 4.40
C LYS A 45 -8.84 -9.06 4.03
N ILE A 46 -7.53 -8.95 4.20
CA ILE A 46 -6.80 -7.70 4.03
C ILE A 46 -5.72 -7.85 2.98
N GLY A 47 -5.79 -6.98 1.96
CA GLY A 47 -4.74 -6.81 0.97
C GLY A 47 -3.72 -5.78 1.45
N ILE A 48 -2.45 -6.11 1.34
CA ILE A 48 -1.33 -5.26 1.75
C ILE A 48 -0.09 -5.63 0.95
N THR A 49 0.84 -4.69 0.75
CA THR A 49 2.11 -4.97 0.09
C THR A 49 3.18 -5.40 1.10
N TRP A 50 4.18 -6.15 0.64
CA TRP A 50 5.46 -6.26 1.31
C TRP A 50 6.27 -5.02 0.96
N SER A 51 6.43 -4.11 1.92
CA SER A 51 6.95 -2.77 1.66
C SER A 51 8.39 -2.75 1.16
N LEU A 52 8.66 -1.82 0.24
CA LEU A 52 10.01 -1.42 -0.13
C LEU A 52 10.62 -0.53 0.97
N PRO A 53 11.96 -0.39 1.02
CA PRO A 53 12.62 0.44 2.05
C PRO A 53 12.15 1.89 2.10
N ILE A 54 11.72 2.44 0.96
CA ILE A 54 11.22 3.83 0.87
C ILE A 54 9.76 3.99 1.29
N GLU A 55 9.04 2.88 1.45
CA GLU A 55 7.62 2.89 1.84
C GLU A 55 7.47 2.83 3.37
N VAL A 56 6.28 3.12 3.87
CA VAL A 56 5.91 2.80 5.25
C VAL A 56 6.08 1.30 5.47
N SER A 57 6.76 0.92 6.54
CA SER A 57 7.06 -0.49 6.83
C SER A 57 5.77 -1.28 7.07
N THR A 58 5.59 -2.38 6.32
CA THR A 58 4.41 -3.24 6.42
C THR A 58 4.68 -4.59 7.08
N GLN A 59 5.94 -5.00 7.25
CA GLN A 59 6.27 -6.31 7.80
C GLN A 59 5.71 -6.50 9.21
N GLY A 60 5.88 -5.53 10.07
CA GLY A 60 5.31 -5.54 11.42
C GLY A 60 3.78 -5.48 11.44
N ILE A 61 3.18 -4.79 10.48
CA ILE A 61 1.72 -4.76 10.30
C ILE A 61 1.21 -6.16 9.95
N ILE A 62 1.84 -6.82 8.99
CA ILE A 62 1.46 -8.18 8.55
C ILE A 62 1.51 -9.16 9.73
N GLU A 63 2.57 -9.12 10.53
CA GLU A 63 2.70 -9.98 11.72
C GLU A 63 1.57 -9.72 12.72
N LYS A 64 1.21 -8.46 12.95
CA LYS A 64 0.08 -8.09 13.82
C LYS A 64 -1.25 -8.57 13.27
N LEU A 65 -1.48 -8.45 11.96
CA LEU A 65 -2.71 -8.94 11.32
C LEU A 65 -2.85 -10.44 11.50
N TRP A 66 -1.78 -11.22 11.31
CA TRP A 66 -1.79 -12.66 11.58
C TRP A 66 -2.10 -12.95 13.05
N SER A 67 -1.48 -12.23 13.98
CA SER A 67 -1.74 -12.42 15.42
C SER A 67 -3.18 -12.12 15.83
N MET A 68 -3.87 -11.27 15.07
CA MET A 68 -5.28 -10.95 15.24
C MET A 68 -6.22 -11.96 14.55
N GLY A 69 -5.68 -13.00 13.94
CA GLY A 69 -6.46 -14.01 13.21
C GLY A 69 -6.97 -13.57 11.85
N LYS A 70 -6.42 -12.49 11.29
CA LYS A 70 -6.83 -11.97 9.99
C LYS A 70 -6.08 -12.68 8.85
N SER A 71 -6.73 -12.75 7.69
CA SER A 71 -6.14 -13.31 6.48
C SER A 71 -5.46 -12.20 5.68
N VAL A 72 -4.19 -12.41 5.34
CA VAL A 72 -3.35 -11.44 4.62
C VAL A 72 -3.14 -11.90 3.19
N TYR A 73 -3.23 -10.95 2.26
CA TYR A 73 -3.06 -11.19 0.83
C TYR A 73 -2.08 -10.17 0.25
N LEU A 74 -1.10 -10.64 -0.51
CA LEU A 74 -0.13 -9.80 -1.21
C LEU A 74 -0.47 -9.70 -2.69
N PRO A 75 -0.25 -8.55 -3.33
CA PRO A 75 -0.50 -8.37 -4.74
C PRO A 75 0.55 -9.10 -5.59
N THR A 76 0.10 -9.66 -6.69
CA THR A 76 0.93 -10.21 -7.76
C THR A 76 0.57 -9.53 -9.07
N ALA A 77 1.56 -8.96 -9.75
CA ALA A 77 1.37 -8.40 -11.08
C ALA A 77 1.34 -9.52 -12.13
N ASN A 78 0.28 -9.56 -12.93
CA ASN A 78 0.12 -10.53 -14.00
C ASN A 78 0.74 -10.02 -15.32
N SER A 79 1.01 -10.93 -16.26
CA SER A 79 1.60 -10.60 -17.57
C SER A 79 0.71 -9.71 -18.44
N ASP A 80 -0.61 -9.74 -18.23
CA ASP A 80 -1.60 -8.92 -18.93
C ASP A 80 -1.81 -7.53 -18.32
N LYS A 81 -0.92 -7.08 -17.43
CA LYS A 81 -0.99 -5.80 -16.71
C LYS A 81 -2.13 -5.70 -15.68
N THR A 82 -2.78 -6.81 -15.37
CA THR A 82 -3.70 -6.89 -14.23
C THR A 82 -2.97 -7.30 -12.97
N MET A 83 -3.68 -7.28 -11.85
CA MET A 83 -3.15 -7.65 -10.55
C MET A 83 -4.14 -8.58 -9.86
N CYS A 84 -3.63 -9.55 -9.12
CA CYS A 84 -4.41 -10.38 -8.22
C CYS A 84 -3.77 -10.40 -6.84
N PHE A 85 -4.55 -10.76 -5.84
CA PHE A 85 -4.08 -10.92 -4.45
C PHE A 85 -3.98 -12.38 -4.09
N LYS A 86 -2.82 -12.81 -3.60
CA LYS A 86 -2.54 -14.18 -3.17
C LYS A 86 -2.37 -14.26 -1.69
N ARG A 87 -2.91 -15.32 -1.09
CA ARG A 87 -2.82 -15.54 0.35
C ARG A 87 -1.37 -15.66 0.79
N TYR A 88 -1.03 -14.90 1.83
CA TYR A 88 0.28 -14.89 2.46
C TYR A 88 0.17 -15.35 3.91
N THR A 89 0.79 -16.49 4.20
CA THR A 89 0.81 -17.12 5.53
C THR A 89 2.21 -17.05 6.14
N PRO A 90 2.36 -17.24 7.47
CA PRO A 90 3.68 -17.15 8.12
C PRO A 90 4.73 -18.14 7.58
N ASP A 91 4.31 -19.27 7.03
CA ASP A 91 5.18 -20.29 6.44
C ASP A 91 5.38 -20.14 4.93
N ALA A 92 4.73 -19.17 4.29
CA ALA A 92 4.88 -18.94 2.86
C ALA A 92 6.21 -18.26 2.54
N GLN A 93 6.78 -18.63 1.39
CA GLN A 93 7.99 -18.01 0.87
C GLN A 93 7.64 -16.88 -0.11
N LEU A 94 8.51 -15.89 -0.17
CA LEU A 94 8.42 -14.77 -1.09
C LEU A 94 9.45 -14.89 -2.19
N LYS A 95 9.11 -14.35 -3.37
CA LYS A 95 10.04 -14.13 -4.48
C LYS A 95 10.02 -12.67 -4.88
N ILE A 96 11.12 -12.17 -5.43
CA ILE A 96 11.19 -10.80 -5.95
C ILE A 96 10.76 -10.82 -7.42
N SER A 97 9.75 -10.01 -7.74
CA SER A 97 9.27 -9.84 -9.11
C SER A 97 10.24 -9.03 -9.96
N LYS A 98 10.00 -9.00 -11.27
CA LYS A 98 10.78 -8.15 -12.20
C LYS A 98 10.69 -6.64 -11.87
N PHE A 99 9.70 -6.22 -11.08
CA PHE A 99 9.55 -4.84 -10.61
C PHE A 99 10.23 -4.59 -9.26
N GLY A 100 10.95 -5.58 -8.70
CA GLY A 100 11.62 -5.45 -7.40
C GLY A 100 10.69 -5.59 -6.20
N VAL A 101 9.44 -5.99 -6.40
CA VAL A 101 8.44 -6.16 -5.33
C VAL A 101 8.35 -7.61 -4.92
N ALA A 102 8.28 -7.88 -3.61
CA ALA A 102 8.11 -9.23 -3.08
C ALA A 102 6.66 -9.71 -3.31
N GLU A 103 6.55 -10.91 -3.84
CA GLU A 103 5.28 -11.59 -4.12
C GLU A 103 5.30 -12.99 -3.51
N VAL A 104 4.14 -13.59 -3.25
CA VAL A 104 4.05 -14.98 -2.81
C VAL A 104 4.62 -15.90 -3.89
N ALA A 105 5.62 -16.72 -3.50
CA ALA A 105 6.34 -17.57 -4.44
C ALA A 105 5.52 -18.78 -4.91
N ASP A 106 4.63 -19.30 -4.07
CA ASP A 106 3.82 -20.47 -4.37
C ASP A 106 2.79 -20.15 -5.46
N LEU A 107 2.96 -20.78 -6.63
CA LEU A 107 2.05 -20.61 -7.76
C LEU A 107 0.66 -21.15 -7.49
N SER A 108 0.50 -22.06 -6.52
CA SER A 108 -0.79 -22.64 -6.13
C SER A 108 -1.45 -21.90 -4.96
N ALA A 109 -0.85 -20.83 -4.46
CA ALA A 109 -1.45 -20.04 -3.39
C ALA A 109 -2.84 -19.52 -3.77
N SER A 110 -3.76 -19.53 -2.81
CA SER A 110 -5.15 -19.10 -3.03
C SER A 110 -5.19 -17.65 -3.50
N ILE A 111 -5.91 -17.41 -4.58
CA ILE A 111 -6.21 -16.07 -5.09
C ILE A 111 -7.55 -15.61 -4.49
N GLU A 112 -7.56 -14.42 -3.90
CA GLU A 112 -8.76 -13.78 -3.42
C GLU A 112 -8.74 -12.30 -3.77
N ASN A 113 -9.61 -11.89 -4.68
CA ASN A 113 -9.70 -10.50 -5.10
C ASN A 113 -10.85 -9.74 -4.44
N GLN A 114 -11.79 -10.44 -3.83
CA GLN A 114 -12.86 -9.84 -3.03
C GLN A 114 -12.40 -9.69 -1.58
N LEU A 115 -11.68 -8.62 -1.34
CA LEU A 115 -11.09 -8.29 -0.04
C LEU A 115 -12.02 -7.36 0.75
N ASP A 116 -11.90 -7.37 2.07
CA ASP A 116 -12.65 -6.47 2.94
C ASP A 116 -12.00 -5.09 3.03
N LEU A 117 -10.67 -5.06 2.96
CA LEU A 117 -9.87 -3.85 3.05
C LEU A 117 -8.58 -4.00 2.27
N ILE A 118 -8.18 -2.96 1.55
CA ILE A 118 -6.86 -2.87 0.92
C ILE A 118 -6.10 -1.72 1.56
N ILE A 119 -4.90 -2.02 2.06
CA ILE A 119 -3.93 -1.02 2.49
C ILE A 119 -3.07 -0.70 1.27
N ALA A 120 -3.40 0.40 0.60
CA ALA A 120 -2.83 0.74 -0.70
C ALA A 120 -1.48 1.46 -0.57
N PRO A 121 -0.46 1.06 -1.33
CA PRO A 121 0.84 1.75 -1.37
C PRO A 121 0.77 3.01 -2.23
N GLY A 122 1.75 3.88 -2.08
CA GLY A 122 1.90 5.06 -2.92
C GLY A 122 3.13 5.87 -2.54
N LEU A 123 3.48 6.82 -3.38
CA LEU A 123 4.58 7.75 -3.15
C LEU A 123 4.14 8.98 -2.37
N ALA A 124 2.90 9.42 -2.57
CA ALA A 124 2.31 10.56 -1.90
C ALA A 124 0.79 10.44 -1.87
N PHE A 125 0.19 11.09 -0.88
CA PHE A 125 -1.24 11.11 -0.66
C PHE A 125 -1.69 12.51 -0.26
N SER A 126 -2.89 12.90 -0.67
CA SER A 126 -3.49 14.16 -0.23
C SER A 126 -4.64 13.93 0.74
N ALA A 127 -4.98 14.97 1.48
CA ALA A 127 -6.06 14.89 2.47
C ALA A 127 -7.41 14.52 1.87
N ASN A 128 -7.63 14.80 0.59
CA ASN A 128 -8.87 14.45 -0.13
C ASN A 128 -8.83 13.07 -0.80
N GLY A 129 -7.80 12.25 -0.52
CA GLY A 129 -7.70 10.87 -0.97
C GLY A 129 -6.98 10.65 -2.30
N ASP A 130 -6.46 11.68 -2.93
CA ASP A 130 -5.69 11.50 -4.16
C ASP A 130 -4.36 10.80 -3.86
N ARG A 131 -3.95 9.92 -4.75
CA ARG A 131 -2.76 9.09 -4.60
C ARG A 131 -1.81 9.27 -5.78
N LEU A 132 -0.55 9.54 -5.48
CA LEU A 132 0.54 9.46 -6.46
C LEU A 132 1.16 8.06 -6.37
N GLY A 133 0.83 7.20 -7.33
CA GLY A 133 1.38 5.85 -7.40
C GLY A 133 2.72 5.79 -8.16
N PHE A 134 3.24 4.57 -8.33
CA PHE A 134 4.51 4.32 -9.01
C PHE A 134 4.43 4.42 -10.55
N GLY A 135 3.23 4.52 -11.11
CA GLY A 135 3.02 4.74 -12.55
C GLY A 135 2.47 3.55 -13.33
N GLY A 136 2.37 2.36 -12.74
CA GLY A 136 1.86 1.16 -13.42
C GLY A 136 0.34 1.09 -13.56
N GLY A 137 -0.41 1.86 -12.77
CA GLY A 137 -1.87 1.89 -12.81
C GLY A 137 -2.57 0.64 -12.28
N TYR A 138 -1.86 -0.26 -11.60
CA TYR A 138 -2.40 -1.54 -11.13
C TYR A 138 -3.55 -1.38 -10.14
N TYR A 139 -3.38 -0.51 -9.13
CA TYR A 139 -4.41 -0.28 -8.11
C TYR A 139 -5.62 0.46 -8.67
N ASP A 140 -5.42 1.44 -9.55
CA ASP A 140 -6.52 2.16 -10.19
C ASP A 140 -7.37 1.22 -11.04
N ARG A 141 -6.74 0.35 -11.84
CA ARG A 141 -7.46 -0.65 -12.65
C ARG A 141 -8.16 -1.71 -11.80
N PHE A 142 -7.48 -2.20 -10.75
CA PHE A 142 -8.06 -3.19 -9.85
C PHE A 142 -9.30 -2.64 -9.12
N LEU A 143 -9.19 -1.45 -8.55
CA LEU A 143 -10.26 -0.82 -7.78
C LEU A 143 -11.43 -0.33 -8.65
N GLU A 144 -11.17 0.00 -9.92
CA GLU A 144 -12.23 0.30 -10.88
C GLU A 144 -13.13 -0.91 -11.11
N LYS A 145 -12.54 -2.10 -11.27
CA LYS A 145 -13.28 -3.36 -11.50
C LYS A 145 -13.90 -3.92 -10.23
N LEU A 146 -13.20 -3.81 -9.11
CA LEU A 146 -13.62 -4.33 -7.81
C LEU A 146 -13.51 -3.23 -6.75
N PRO A 147 -14.52 -2.34 -6.66
CA PRO A 147 -14.54 -1.33 -5.60
C PRO A 147 -14.43 -2.00 -4.23
N THR A 148 -13.43 -1.59 -3.48
CA THR A 148 -13.07 -2.15 -2.17
C THR A 148 -12.72 -1.01 -1.25
N SER A 149 -13.01 -1.13 0.04
CA SER A 149 -12.57 -0.16 1.04
C SER A 149 -11.06 -0.05 1.06
N THR A 150 -10.53 1.17 1.09
CA THR A 150 -9.10 1.45 1.02
C THR A 150 -8.64 2.35 2.16
N VAL A 151 -7.45 2.03 2.66
CA VAL A 151 -6.70 2.86 3.61
C VAL A 151 -5.29 3.01 3.06
N ALA A 152 -4.67 4.15 3.28
CA ALA A 152 -3.25 4.34 3.00
C ALA A 152 -2.55 4.93 4.21
N LEU A 153 -1.29 4.55 4.39
CA LEU A 153 -0.41 5.05 5.43
C LEU A 153 0.58 6.02 4.79
N ALA A 154 0.65 7.23 5.32
CA ALA A 154 1.52 8.27 4.81
C ALA A 154 2.47 8.77 5.90
N ASN A 155 3.78 8.62 5.67
CA ASN A 155 4.76 9.36 6.46
C ASN A 155 4.55 10.87 6.26
N SER A 156 5.09 11.69 7.15
CA SER A 156 4.95 13.16 7.09
C SER A 156 5.33 13.75 5.74
N ILE A 157 6.37 13.20 5.09
CA ILE A 157 6.82 13.66 3.77
C ILE A 157 6.00 13.10 2.59
N MET A 158 5.09 12.17 2.86
CA MET A 158 4.15 11.62 1.86
C MET A 158 2.79 12.30 1.90
N PHE A 159 2.45 12.96 3.01
CA PHE A 159 1.14 13.57 3.21
C PHE A 159 1.13 15.02 2.77
N TYR A 160 0.16 15.37 1.95
CA TYR A 160 -0.06 16.72 1.43
C TYR A 160 -1.48 17.18 1.78
N PRO A 161 -1.65 18.36 2.41
CA PRO A 161 -2.99 18.89 2.69
C PRO A 161 -3.83 19.08 1.42
N GLN A 162 -3.17 19.41 0.31
CA GLN A 162 -3.79 19.56 -1.00
C GLN A 162 -2.99 18.80 -2.04
N THR A 163 -3.68 18.29 -3.06
CA THR A 163 -3.04 17.53 -4.14
C THR A 163 -2.07 18.41 -4.92
N GLN A 164 -0.83 17.93 -5.04
CA GLN A 164 0.28 18.63 -5.69
C GLN A 164 0.65 18.06 -7.07
N TRP A 165 -0.15 17.13 -7.58
CA TRP A 165 0.06 16.46 -8.87
C TRP A 165 -1.20 16.44 -9.71
N PRO A 166 -1.05 16.30 -11.05
CA PRO A 166 -2.22 16.17 -11.93
C PRO A 166 -3.03 14.92 -11.61
N VAL A 167 -4.34 15.06 -11.50
CA VAL A 167 -5.28 13.95 -11.30
C VAL A 167 -6.08 13.77 -12.58
N VAL A 168 -6.23 12.52 -13.02
CA VAL A 168 -7.02 12.15 -14.19
C VAL A 168 -8.24 11.32 -13.79
N ALA A 169 -9.22 11.20 -14.69
CA ALA A 169 -10.49 10.56 -14.42
C ALA A 169 -10.36 9.07 -13.99
N THR A 170 -9.30 8.40 -14.43
CA THR A 170 -9.03 6.99 -14.08
C THR A 170 -8.34 6.79 -12.74
N ASP A 171 -7.86 7.86 -12.10
CA ASP A 171 -7.26 7.79 -10.77
C ASP A 171 -8.36 7.53 -9.73
N ILE A 172 -8.17 6.50 -8.92
CA ILE A 172 -9.13 6.12 -7.86
C ILE A 172 -8.67 6.74 -6.54
N LYS A 173 -9.59 7.38 -5.85
CA LYS A 173 -9.32 7.96 -4.52
C LYS A 173 -9.23 6.86 -3.47
N ILE A 174 -8.36 7.08 -2.49
CA ILE A 174 -8.28 6.28 -1.26
C ILE A 174 -9.32 6.81 -0.28
N ASP A 175 -10.05 5.91 0.37
CA ASP A 175 -11.14 6.28 1.27
C ASP A 175 -10.64 6.96 2.55
N ARG A 176 -9.51 6.50 3.09
CA ARG A 176 -8.91 7.07 4.30
C ARG A 176 -7.40 7.11 4.21
N ILE A 177 -6.83 8.28 4.49
CA ILE A 177 -5.38 8.47 4.63
C ILE A 177 -5.06 8.61 6.12
N ILE A 178 -4.10 7.84 6.60
CA ILE A 178 -3.56 7.94 7.97
C ILE A 178 -2.19 8.58 7.89
N ASP A 179 -2.02 9.67 8.60
CA ASP A 179 -0.76 10.39 8.76
C ASP A 179 -0.28 10.34 10.22
N PRO A 180 0.97 10.78 10.52
CA PRO A 180 1.52 10.69 11.87
C PRO A 180 0.97 11.73 12.86
N TYR A 181 0.17 12.70 12.40
CA TYR A 181 -0.31 13.84 13.22
C TYR A 181 -1.64 13.62 13.92
#